data_7995717d50ba79d14edb4804420b9bfd
#
_entry.id   7995717d50ba79d14edb4804420b9bfd
#
_cell.length_a   1.000
_cell.length_b   1.000
_cell.length_c   1.000
_cell.angle_alpha   90.00
_cell.angle_beta   90.00
_cell.angle_gamma   90.00
#
_symmetry.space_group_name_H-M   'P 1'
#
loop_
_entity.id
_entity.type
_entity.pdbx_description
1 polymer ?
#
loop_
_entity_poly.entity_id
_entity_poly.type
_entity_poly.pdbx_seq_one_letter_code
_entity_poly.pdbx_strand_id
1 'polypeptide(L)'
;EVVKCGVWAKGRFRGEQMLYHSERIYGIDISKYQHVHKRRVYGIDWRNLRITRLGHTADRNALGAVDYPVSFVYIKSTEGLTVFNPYYTQDVRAARRYGFPVGAYHFFSTRPAMSQADYFLKKSRLRKGDLPPMLDVELSDRRIAAMGGRDVLFREMLVWLKEVGRRSGTTPITYVSQDFVN
;
A
#
# COMPACT_ATOMS: atom_id res chain seq x y z
N GLU A 1 2.33 -27.65 29.75
CA GLU A 1 2.91 -26.37 29.31
C GLU A 1 3.23 -26.46 27.83
N VAL A 2 2.66 -25.60 26.98
CA VAL A 2 2.93 -25.56 25.54
C VAL A 2 4.22 -24.77 25.33
N VAL A 3 5.29 -25.45 24.97
CA VAL A 3 6.61 -24.83 24.80
C VAL A 3 6.76 -24.15 23.43
N LYS A 4 6.19 -24.74 22.37
CA LYS A 4 6.16 -24.18 21.01
C LYS A 4 4.96 -24.70 20.23
N CYS A 5 4.23 -23.81 19.59
CA CYS A 5 3.14 -24.14 18.68
C CYS A 5 3.51 -23.65 17.26
N GLY A 6 3.43 -24.53 16.26
CA GLY A 6 3.78 -24.14 14.90
C GLY A 6 4.00 -25.31 13.94
N VAL A 7 4.57 -25.03 12.79
CA VAL A 7 4.85 -26.02 11.74
C VAL A 7 6.10 -26.83 12.08
N TRP A 8 5.97 -28.14 12.07
CA TRP A 8 7.07 -29.09 12.27
C TRP A 8 7.26 -29.93 11.00
N ALA A 9 8.49 -30.08 10.55
CA ALA A 9 8.83 -30.96 9.43
C ALA A 9 10.08 -31.76 9.78
N LYS A 10 9.99 -33.10 9.65
CA LYS A 10 11.09 -34.05 9.98
C LYS A 10 11.67 -33.83 11.39
N GLY A 11 10.79 -33.62 12.40
CA GLY A 11 11.17 -33.40 13.79
C GLY A 11 11.83 -32.04 14.09
N ARG A 12 11.87 -31.12 13.13
CA ARG A 12 12.42 -29.78 13.30
C ARG A 12 11.32 -28.73 13.23
N PHE A 13 11.35 -27.80 14.16
CA PHE A 13 10.48 -26.63 14.17
C PHE A 13 10.78 -25.75 12.96
N ARG A 14 9.76 -25.38 12.18
CA ARG A 14 9.86 -24.61 10.94
C ARG A 14 9.29 -23.21 11.03
N GLY A 15 8.74 -22.84 12.16
CA GLY A 15 8.15 -21.55 12.44
C GLY A 15 6.82 -21.63 13.16
N GLU A 16 6.45 -20.57 13.86
CA GLU A 16 5.16 -20.47 14.52
C GLU A 16 4.06 -20.36 13.48
N GLN A 17 3.02 -21.17 13.63
CA GLN A 17 1.78 -21.02 12.88
C GLN A 17 0.81 -20.27 13.80
N MET A 18 0.71 -18.97 13.59
CA MET A 18 -0.31 -18.17 14.27
C MET A 18 -1.61 -18.33 13.50
N LEU A 19 -2.50 -19.19 13.98
CA LEU A 19 -3.89 -19.20 13.56
C LEU A 19 -4.59 -17.98 14.20
N TYR A 20 -4.43 -16.83 13.58
CA TYR A 20 -5.17 -15.63 13.95
C TYR A 20 -6.59 -15.74 13.38
N HIS A 21 -7.55 -16.08 14.21
CA HIS A 21 -8.94 -15.73 13.97
C HIS A 21 -9.09 -14.26 14.36
N SER A 22 -8.95 -13.39 13.40
CA SER A 22 -9.15 -11.96 13.60
C SER A 22 -10.41 -11.53 12.84
N GLU A 23 -11.28 -10.78 13.50
CA GLU A 23 -12.40 -10.08 12.86
C GLU A 23 -11.93 -8.91 11.98
N ARG A 24 -10.62 -8.70 11.84
CA ARG A 24 -10.03 -7.64 11.05
C ARG A 24 -10.17 -7.93 9.56
N ILE A 25 -10.43 -6.86 8.82
CA ILE A 25 -10.44 -6.88 7.36
C ILE A 25 -9.01 -6.58 6.88
N TYR A 26 -8.46 -7.48 6.07
CA TYR A 26 -7.10 -7.35 5.54
C TYR A 26 -7.12 -6.93 4.09
N GLY A 27 -6.31 -5.96 3.75
CA GLY A 27 -6.04 -5.54 2.37
C GLY A 27 -4.55 -5.56 2.07
N ILE A 28 -4.23 -5.32 0.82
CA ILE A 28 -2.85 -5.16 0.35
C ILE A 28 -2.73 -3.88 -0.46
N ASP A 29 -1.52 -3.37 -0.54
CA ASP A 29 -1.12 -2.41 -1.55
C ASP A 29 -0.18 -3.05 -2.57
N ILE A 30 -0.27 -2.61 -3.81
CA ILE A 30 0.56 -3.10 -4.91
C ILE A 30 1.08 -1.95 -5.78
N SER A 31 2.20 -2.22 -6.42
CA SER A 31 2.84 -1.31 -7.38
C SER A 31 3.49 -2.10 -8.52
N LYS A 32 4.31 -1.45 -9.32
CA LYS A 32 5.10 -2.14 -10.36
C LYS A 32 6.03 -3.24 -9.80
N TYR A 33 6.39 -3.16 -8.53
CA TYR A 33 7.33 -4.11 -7.91
C TYR A 33 6.77 -5.52 -7.74
N GLN A 34 5.45 -5.66 -7.70
CA GLN A 34 4.79 -6.96 -7.72
C GLN A 34 4.82 -7.61 -9.10
N HIS A 35 5.03 -6.80 -10.15
CA HIS A 35 5.14 -7.29 -11.53
C HIS A 35 6.57 -7.50 -12.00
N VAL A 36 7.55 -6.77 -11.48
CA VAL A 36 8.92 -6.80 -11.99
C VAL A 36 9.90 -7.19 -10.89
N HIS A 37 10.52 -8.35 -11.03
CA HIS A 37 11.61 -8.78 -10.15
C HIS A 37 12.78 -9.31 -11.00
N LYS A 38 14.00 -8.79 -10.76
CA LYS A 38 15.24 -9.21 -11.45
C LYS A 38 15.07 -9.36 -12.99
N ARG A 39 14.52 -8.35 -13.66
CA ARG A 39 14.25 -8.33 -15.12
C ARG A 39 13.18 -9.32 -15.62
N ARG A 40 12.50 -10.03 -14.75
CA ARG A 40 11.35 -10.88 -15.10
C ARG A 40 10.05 -10.16 -14.77
N VAL A 41 9.05 -10.37 -15.65
CA VAL A 41 7.71 -9.84 -15.46
C VAL A 41 6.79 -10.96 -15.00
N TYR A 42 5.97 -10.68 -14.00
CA TYR A 42 5.03 -11.62 -13.40
C TYR A 42 3.60 -11.06 -13.49
N GLY A 43 2.65 -11.93 -13.68
CA GLY A 43 1.23 -11.61 -13.49
C GLY A 43 0.82 -11.77 -12.04
N ILE A 44 -0.20 -11.03 -11.62
CA ILE A 44 -0.85 -11.25 -10.31
C ILE A 44 -1.93 -12.30 -10.51
N ASP A 45 -1.90 -13.35 -9.70
CA ASP A 45 -2.98 -14.35 -9.65
C ASP A 45 -4.13 -13.83 -8.78
N TRP A 46 -4.99 -13.03 -9.39
CA TRP A 46 -6.13 -12.40 -8.72
C TRP A 46 -7.15 -13.39 -8.17
N ARG A 47 -7.22 -14.60 -8.74
CA ARG A 47 -8.16 -15.63 -8.29
C ARG A 47 -7.75 -16.20 -6.93
N ASN A 48 -6.44 -16.39 -6.75
CA ASN A 48 -5.87 -17.04 -5.58
C ASN A 48 -5.14 -16.06 -4.66
N LEU A 49 -5.50 -14.77 -4.76
CA LEU A 49 -4.83 -13.72 -3.98
C LEU A 49 -5.12 -13.85 -2.49
N ARG A 50 -4.09 -14.16 -1.71
CA ARG A 50 -4.17 -14.35 -0.26
C ARG A 50 -2.92 -13.79 0.42
N ILE A 51 -3.06 -13.41 1.68
CA ILE A 51 -1.93 -13.02 2.54
C ILE A 51 -1.45 -14.28 3.24
N THR A 52 -0.30 -14.78 2.82
CA THR A 52 0.29 -16.02 3.36
C THR A 52 1.44 -15.78 4.32
N ARG A 53 1.91 -14.53 4.43
CA ARG A 53 3.00 -14.12 5.34
C ARG A 53 2.79 -12.69 5.80
N LEU A 54 3.02 -12.44 7.08
CA LEU A 54 2.98 -11.10 7.69
C LEU A 54 4.37 -10.46 7.84
N GLY A 55 5.40 -11.03 7.20
CA GLY A 55 6.78 -10.60 7.36
C GLY A 55 7.47 -11.27 8.56
N HIS A 56 8.58 -10.67 9.00
CA HIS A 56 9.27 -11.15 10.19
C HIS A 56 8.58 -10.58 11.43
N THR A 57 8.27 -11.44 12.41
CA THR A 57 7.88 -11.01 13.75
C THR A 57 9.09 -10.40 14.49
N ALA A 58 8.86 -9.78 15.66
CA ALA A 58 9.92 -9.21 16.49
C ALA A 58 11.06 -10.23 16.79
N ASP A 59 10.75 -11.53 16.84
CA ASP A 59 11.72 -12.61 16.77
C ASP A 59 12.04 -12.90 15.31
N ARG A 60 13.23 -12.51 14.85
CA ARG A 60 13.71 -12.69 13.47
C ARG A 60 13.71 -14.16 12.97
N ASN A 61 13.52 -15.12 13.85
CA ASN A 61 13.47 -16.55 13.55
C ASN A 61 12.02 -17.08 13.36
N ALA A 62 11.01 -16.27 13.67
CA ALA A 62 9.61 -16.64 13.50
C ALA A 62 9.06 -16.03 12.19
N LEU A 63 8.79 -16.88 11.20
CA LEU A 63 8.01 -16.49 10.02
C LEU A 63 6.54 -16.62 10.37
N GLY A 64 5.83 -15.48 10.43
CA GLY A 64 4.38 -15.47 10.59
C GLY A 64 3.69 -16.05 9.36
N ALA A 65 3.50 -17.38 9.33
CA ALA A 65 2.64 -18.00 8.32
C ALA A 65 1.18 -17.75 8.69
N VAL A 66 0.45 -17.17 7.77
CA VAL A 66 -1.00 -16.89 7.91
C VAL A 66 -1.71 -17.31 6.62
N ASP A 67 -3.02 -17.36 6.65
CA ASP A 67 -3.83 -17.58 5.46
C ASP A 67 -5.07 -16.69 5.53
N TYR A 68 -4.89 -15.40 5.20
CA TYR A 68 -5.97 -14.43 5.20
C TYR A 68 -6.47 -14.12 3.80
N PRO A 69 -7.79 -14.02 3.60
CA PRO A 69 -8.34 -13.49 2.36
C PRO A 69 -7.94 -12.02 2.21
N VAL A 70 -7.61 -11.62 0.98
CA VAL A 70 -7.50 -10.22 0.63
C VAL A 70 -8.90 -9.67 0.43
N SER A 71 -9.27 -8.64 1.18
CA SER A 71 -10.60 -8.03 1.14
C SER A 71 -10.65 -6.75 0.29
N PHE A 72 -9.52 -6.08 0.07
CA PHE A 72 -9.40 -4.88 -0.75
C PHE A 72 -7.97 -4.67 -1.23
N VAL A 73 -7.80 -3.86 -2.28
CA VAL A 73 -6.47 -3.59 -2.86
C VAL A 73 -6.28 -2.11 -3.12
N TYR A 74 -5.19 -1.54 -2.61
CA TYR A 74 -4.68 -0.25 -3.03
C TYR A 74 -3.63 -0.42 -4.13
N ILE A 75 -3.70 0.37 -5.19
CA ILE A 75 -2.81 0.25 -6.35
C ILE A 75 -2.09 1.58 -6.56
N LYS A 76 -0.75 1.55 -6.56
CA LYS A 76 0.05 2.75 -6.89
C LYS A 76 -0.37 3.26 -8.26
N SER A 77 -0.84 4.50 -8.30
CA SER A 77 -1.15 5.19 -9.55
C SER A 77 0.04 6.05 -9.98
N THR A 78 0.44 6.97 -9.13
CA THR A 78 1.43 7.99 -9.48
C THR A 78 2.46 8.21 -8.37
N GLU A 79 3.58 8.85 -8.74
CA GLU A 79 4.59 9.35 -7.81
C GLU A 79 5.08 10.71 -8.31
N GLY A 80 5.15 11.70 -7.43
CA GLY A 80 5.58 13.04 -7.77
C GLY A 80 4.78 13.63 -8.94
N LEU A 81 5.48 14.17 -9.92
CA LEU A 81 4.85 14.83 -11.07
C LEU A 81 4.93 14.05 -12.38
N THR A 82 5.73 12.97 -12.42
CA THR A 82 6.11 12.36 -13.71
C THR A 82 5.97 10.84 -13.74
N VAL A 83 6.01 10.17 -12.58
CA VAL A 83 5.96 8.71 -12.53
C VAL A 83 4.51 8.24 -12.54
N PHE A 84 4.17 7.41 -13.52
CA PHE A 84 2.91 6.68 -13.59
C PHE A 84 3.21 5.18 -13.57
N ASN A 85 2.51 4.42 -12.73
CA ASN A 85 2.67 2.98 -12.68
C ASN A 85 2.15 2.33 -13.98
N PRO A 86 3.02 1.71 -14.80
CA PRO A 86 2.61 1.17 -16.09
C PRO A 86 1.56 0.05 -15.97
N TYR A 87 1.49 -0.61 -14.83
CA TYR A 87 0.54 -1.69 -14.56
C TYR A 87 -0.80 -1.21 -13.96
N TYR A 88 -0.90 0.06 -13.54
CA TYR A 88 -2.06 0.60 -12.84
C TYR A 88 -3.40 0.28 -13.53
N THR A 89 -3.49 0.58 -14.82
CA THR A 89 -4.76 0.42 -15.55
C THR A 89 -5.19 -1.04 -15.67
N GLN A 90 -4.25 -1.94 -15.93
CA GLN A 90 -4.56 -3.37 -16.03
C GLN A 90 -4.93 -3.95 -14.67
N ASP A 91 -4.21 -3.56 -13.59
CA ASP A 91 -4.46 -4.06 -12.25
C ASP A 91 -5.80 -3.60 -11.70
N VAL A 92 -6.15 -2.33 -11.88
CA VAL A 92 -7.47 -1.81 -11.52
C VAL A 92 -8.60 -2.57 -12.23
N ARG A 93 -8.44 -2.84 -13.52
CA ARG A 93 -9.43 -3.62 -14.28
C ARG A 93 -9.53 -5.06 -13.78
N ALA A 94 -8.40 -5.69 -13.53
CA ALA A 94 -8.34 -7.07 -13.05
C ALA A 94 -8.92 -7.18 -11.64
N ALA A 95 -8.49 -6.34 -10.70
CA ALA A 95 -9.00 -6.34 -9.32
C ALA A 95 -10.52 -6.19 -9.29
N ARG A 96 -11.09 -5.23 -10.04
CA ARG A 96 -12.54 -5.04 -10.14
C ARG A 96 -13.25 -6.25 -10.76
N ARG A 97 -12.66 -6.87 -11.81
CA ARG A 97 -13.22 -8.08 -12.44
C ARG A 97 -13.31 -9.25 -11.47
N TYR A 98 -12.36 -9.35 -10.54
CA TYR A 98 -12.35 -10.37 -9.49
C TYR A 98 -13.09 -9.95 -8.22
N GLY A 99 -13.80 -8.81 -8.24
CA GLY A 99 -14.68 -8.37 -7.15
C GLY A 99 -13.99 -7.65 -6.00
N PHE A 100 -12.73 -7.28 -6.15
CA PHE A 100 -12.03 -6.52 -5.09
C PHE A 100 -12.46 -5.05 -5.09
N PRO A 101 -12.81 -4.47 -3.93
CA PRO A 101 -12.78 -3.03 -3.73
C PRO A 101 -11.37 -2.49 -4.02
N VAL A 102 -11.29 -1.41 -4.80
CA VAL A 102 -10.01 -0.86 -5.28
C VAL A 102 -9.85 0.58 -4.86
N GLY A 103 -8.66 0.92 -4.34
CA GLY A 103 -8.21 2.27 -4.12
C GLY A 103 -6.98 2.61 -4.97
N ALA A 104 -6.81 3.89 -5.28
CA ALA A 104 -5.60 4.40 -5.90
C ALA A 104 -4.76 5.13 -4.86
N TYR A 105 -3.42 4.98 -4.92
CA TYR A 105 -2.54 5.77 -4.09
C TYR A 105 -1.50 6.57 -4.88
N HIS A 106 -1.10 7.69 -4.27
CA HIS A 106 -0.07 8.58 -4.75
C HIS A 106 1.12 8.56 -3.80
N PHE A 107 2.30 8.25 -4.32
CA PHE A 107 3.55 8.35 -3.55
C PHE A 107 4.02 9.80 -3.58
N PHE A 108 4.00 10.44 -2.40
CA PHE A 108 4.27 11.86 -2.25
C PHE A 108 5.75 12.19 -2.44
N SER A 109 6.03 13.34 -3.04
CA SER A 109 7.38 13.84 -3.24
C SER A 109 7.52 15.26 -2.72
N THR A 110 8.74 15.80 -2.75
CA THR A 110 9.04 17.19 -2.35
C THR A 110 8.61 18.24 -3.39
N ARG A 111 7.86 17.86 -4.41
CA ARG A 111 7.33 18.77 -5.45
C ARG A 111 6.04 19.44 -4.95
N PRO A 112 5.62 20.57 -5.56
CA PRO A 112 4.38 21.28 -5.14
C PRO A 112 3.17 20.36 -5.09
N ALA A 113 2.48 20.33 -3.96
CA ALA A 113 1.38 19.39 -3.69
C ALA A 113 0.19 19.57 -4.64
N MET A 114 -0.15 20.82 -5.01
CA MET A 114 -1.23 21.09 -5.95
C MET A 114 -0.98 20.40 -7.30
N SER A 115 0.25 20.50 -7.83
CA SER A 115 0.62 19.86 -9.09
C SER A 115 0.63 18.33 -8.99
N GLN A 116 1.01 17.78 -7.82
CA GLN A 116 0.93 16.35 -7.56
C GLN A 116 -0.53 15.87 -7.50
N ALA A 117 -1.42 16.63 -6.87
CA ALA A 117 -2.87 16.36 -6.83
C ALA A 117 -3.48 16.35 -8.24
N ASP A 118 -3.15 17.35 -9.07
CA ASP A 118 -3.59 17.42 -10.45
C ASP A 118 -3.12 16.20 -11.26
N TYR A 119 -1.84 15.84 -11.12
CA TYR A 119 -1.27 14.69 -11.81
C TYR A 119 -1.93 13.38 -11.37
N PHE A 120 -2.11 13.19 -10.07
CA PHE A 120 -2.78 12.02 -9.51
C PHE A 120 -4.21 11.89 -10.05
N LEU A 121 -5.03 12.91 -9.92
CA LEU A 121 -6.43 12.89 -10.34
C LEU A 121 -6.58 12.65 -11.84
N LYS A 122 -5.73 13.27 -12.66
CA LYS A 122 -5.71 13.08 -14.12
C LYS A 122 -5.40 11.64 -14.50
N LYS A 123 -4.46 10.99 -13.79
CA LYS A 123 -3.96 9.64 -14.14
C LYS A 123 -4.78 8.52 -13.51
N SER A 124 -5.25 8.70 -12.28
CA SER A 124 -5.91 7.64 -11.52
C SER A 124 -7.32 7.34 -12.02
N ARG A 125 -8.00 8.29 -12.65
CA ARG A 125 -9.37 8.11 -13.19
C ARG A 125 -10.30 7.45 -12.15
N LEU A 126 -10.33 8.03 -10.96
CA LEU A 126 -11.15 7.56 -9.85
C LEU A 126 -12.62 7.42 -10.25
N ARG A 127 -13.31 6.45 -9.68
CA ARG A 127 -14.73 6.19 -9.94
C ARG A 127 -15.52 6.24 -8.64
N LYS A 128 -16.79 6.58 -8.75
CA LYS A 128 -17.72 6.42 -7.63
C LYS A 128 -17.74 4.94 -7.20
N GLY A 129 -17.58 4.70 -5.90
CA GLY A 129 -17.49 3.36 -5.33
C GLY A 129 -16.06 2.81 -5.19
N ASP A 130 -15.05 3.53 -5.69
CA ASP A 130 -13.66 3.22 -5.33
C ASP A 130 -13.42 3.55 -3.84
N LEU A 131 -12.42 2.90 -3.26
CA LEU A 131 -11.94 3.25 -1.92
C LEU A 131 -11.41 4.70 -1.89
N PRO A 132 -11.36 5.34 -0.72
CA PRO A 132 -10.80 6.68 -0.59
C PRO A 132 -9.42 6.79 -1.23
N PRO A 133 -9.10 7.87 -1.95
CA PRO A 133 -7.75 8.10 -2.45
C PRO A 133 -6.74 8.10 -1.30
N MET A 134 -5.56 7.52 -1.50
CA MET A 134 -4.55 7.45 -0.45
C MET A 134 -3.31 8.25 -0.82
N LEU A 135 -2.83 9.05 0.14
CA LEU A 135 -1.55 9.75 0.09
C LEU A 135 -0.52 8.93 0.86
N ASP A 136 0.47 8.42 0.17
CA ASP A 136 1.57 7.64 0.73
C ASP A 136 2.80 8.54 0.91
N VAL A 137 3.24 8.73 2.17
CA VAL A 137 4.29 9.67 2.55
C VAL A 137 5.43 8.95 3.26
N GLU A 138 6.49 8.69 2.49
CA GLU A 138 7.71 8.00 2.95
C GLU A 138 8.97 8.83 2.64
N LEU A 139 8.96 10.10 3.03
CA LEU A 139 10.10 10.98 2.81
C LEU A 139 11.16 10.80 3.91
N SER A 140 12.43 10.69 3.50
CA SER A 140 13.54 10.69 4.45
C SER A 140 13.71 12.06 5.12
N ASP A 141 14.25 12.10 6.34
CA ASP A 141 14.51 13.34 7.09
C ASP A 141 15.32 14.36 6.27
N ARG A 142 16.30 13.88 5.48
CA ARG A 142 17.07 14.73 4.58
C ARG A 142 16.17 15.45 3.54
N ARG A 143 15.19 14.74 2.98
CA ARG A 143 14.24 15.33 2.02
C ARG A 143 13.28 16.28 2.69
N ILE A 144 12.82 15.95 3.90
CA ILE A 144 11.95 16.81 4.71
C ILE A 144 12.67 18.12 5.07
N ALA A 145 13.92 18.02 5.54
CA ALA A 145 14.73 19.20 5.82
C ALA A 145 14.96 20.08 4.58
N ALA A 146 15.25 19.44 3.43
CA ALA A 146 15.48 20.15 2.16
C ALA A 146 14.24 20.88 1.64
N MET A 147 13.03 20.46 1.99
CA MET A 147 11.79 21.19 1.61
C MET A 147 11.36 22.26 2.63
N GLY A 148 12.12 22.44 3.74
CA GLY A 148 11.85 23.45 4.76
C GLY A 148 11.30 22.91 6.08
N GLY A 149 11.42 21.60 6.30
CA GLY A 149 11.07 20.96 7.56
C GLY A 149 9.66 20.35 7.60
N ARG A 150 9.32 19.76 8.76
CA ARG A 150 8.06 19.02 8.96
C ARG A 150 6.82 19.90 8.79
N ASP A 151 6.84 21.15 9.23
CA ASP A 151 5.69 22.07 9.09
C ASP A 151 5.36 22.36 7.63
N VAL A 152 6.40 22.48 6.79
CA VAL A 152 6.20 22.65 5.33
C VAL A 152 5.61 21.37 4.76
N LEU A 153 6.13 20.21 5.11
CA LEU A 153 5.59 18.94 4.68
C LEU A 153 4.11 18.79 5.06
N PHE A 154 3.73 19.06 6.29
CA PHE A 154 2.34 18.95 6.73
C PHE A 154 1.42 19.93 5.98
N ARG A 155 1.86 21.15 5.72
CA ARG A 155 1.09 22.11 4.90
C ARG A 155 0.88 21.58 3.46
N GLU A 156 1.93 21.08 2.83
CA GLU A 156 1.85 20.50 1.49
C GLU A 156 0.95 19.25 1.46
N MET A 157 1.05 18.36 2.44
CA MET A 157 0.14 17.22 2.58
C MET A 157 -1.32 17.69 2.68
N LEU A 158 -1.62 18.69 3.51
CA LEU A 158 -2.96 19.24 3.65
C LEU A 158 -3.48 19.86 2.35
N VAL A 159 -2.64 20.51 1.56
CA VAL A 159 -3.00 21.04 0.24
C VAL A 159 -3.44 19.90 -0.67
N TRP A 160 -2.65 18.81 -0.74
CA TRP A 160 -2.99 17.65 -1.56
C TRP A 160 -4.29 16.99 -1.10
N LEU A 161 -4.43 16.72 0.20
CA LEU A 161 -5.59 16.05 0.79
C LEU A 161 -6.89 16.86 0.55
N LYS A 162 -6.85 18.19 0.76
CA LYS A 162 -8.00 19.05 0.52
C LYS A 162 -8.39 19.08 -0.96
N GLU A 163 -7.43 19.23 -1.85
CA GLU A 163 -7.72 19.33 -3.28
C GLU A 163 -8.24 18.00 -3.85
N VAL A 164 -7.60 16.88 -3.50
CA VAL A 164 -8.07 15.57 -3.93
C VAL A 164 -9.42 15.24 -3.33
N GLY A 165 -9.64 15.55 -2.04
CA GLY A 165 -10.93 15.35 -1.39
C GLY A 165 -12.05 16.15 -2.05
N ARG A 166 -11.82 17.43 -2.29
CA ARG A 166 -12.78 18.33 -2.96
C ARG A 166 -13.17 17.81 -4.35
N ARG A 167 -12.20 17.36 -5.16
CA ARG A 167 -12.43 16.95 -6.55
C ARG A 167 -12.90 15.51 -6.70
N SER A 168 -12.52 14.61 -5.80
CA SER A 168 -12.99 13.21 -5.83
C SER A 168 -14.34 13.03 -5.14
N GLY A 169 -14.75 13.99 -4.30
CA GLY A 169 -15.95 13.86 -3.47
C GLY A 169 -15.81 12.85 -2.32
N THR A 170 -14.59 12.43 -2.00
CA THR A 170 -14.29 11.42 -0.97
C THR A 170 -13.11 11.89 -0.12
N THR A 171 -13.24 11.82 1.20
CA THR A 171 -12.14 12.18 2.12
C THR A 171 -10.96 11.24 1.90
N PRO A 172 -9.77 11.72 1.47
CA PRO A 172 -8.60 10.90 1.29
C PRO A 172 -8.07 10.39 2.62
N ILE A 173 -7.32 9.28 2.57
CA ILE A 173 -6.58 8.76 3.70
C ILE A 173 -5.07 8.98 3.52
N THR A 174 -4.33 8.92 4.61
CA THR A 174 -2.87 9.06 4.59
C THR A 174 -2.24 7.75 5.09
N TYR A 175 -1.24 7.27 4.36
CA TYR A 175 -0.31 6.25 4.82
C TYR A 175 1.02 6.91 5.17
N VAL A 176 1.55 6.60 6.34
CA VAL A 176 2.84 7.07 6.84
C VAL A 176 3.53 5.92 7.57
N SER A 177 4.87 5.86 7.51
CA SER A 177 5.61 4.89 8.31
C SER A 177 5.51 5.22 9.79
N GLN A 178 5.66 4.21 10.66
CA GLN A 178 5.66 4.42 12.11
C GLN A 178 6.76 5.37 12.58
N ASP A 179 7.93 5.31 11.94
CA ASP A 179 9.05 6.22 12.22
C ASP A 179 8.75 7.69 11.89
N PHE A 180 7.77 7.92 11.02
CA PHE A 180 7.32 9.27 10.68
C PHE A 180 6.43 9.91 11.77
N VAL A 181 5.75 9.09 12.56
CA VAL A 181 4.79 9.54 13.58
C VAL A 181 5.46 9.71 14.96
N ASN A 182 6.59 9.02 15.19
CA ASN A 182 7.41 9.13 16.39
C ASN A 182 8.43 10.28 16.24
#